data_fcfb35a91e1e56f03e4e9d294720d92c
#
_entry.id   fcfb35a91e1e56f03e4e9d294720d92c
#
_cell.length_a   1.000
_cell.length_b   1.000
_cell.length_c   1.000
_cell.angle_alpha   90.00
_cell.angle_beta   90.00
_cell.angle_gamma   90.00
#
_symmetry.space_group_name_H-M   'P 1'
#
loop_
_entity.id
_entity.type
_entity.pdbx_description
1 polymer ?
#
loop_
_entity_poly.entity_id
_entity_poly.type
_entity_poly.pdbx_seq_one_letter_code
_entity_poly.pdbx_strand_id
1 'polypeptide(L)'
;MSLAVSSTALQRGNLPDTHLYRSVVNNFNAKRSGDVFIVFEPNWFINDFDGLTVASTHGSPWQYDSHIPIVFAGFGLKANSIARPVYGIDIAATLAEMLGIKAPSGSVGTVLEEVLDARAP
;
A
#
# COMPACT_ATOMS: atom_id res chain seq x y z
N MET A 1 -0.73 14.35 -17.10
CA MET A 1 -0.91 14.52 -15.64
C MET A 1 -2.34 14.21 -15.30
N SER A 2 -2.57 13.17 -14.50
CA SER A 2 -3.93 12.73 -14.13
C SER A 2 -4.52 13.51 -12.97
N LEU A 3 -3.69 13.93 -12.02
CA LEU A 3 -4.12 14.64 -10.83
C LEU A 3 -3.04 15.58 -10.33
N ALA A 4 -3.44 16.75 -9.88
CA ALA A 4 -2.63 17.60 -9.02
C ALA A 4 -3.52 18.08 -7.86
N VAL A 5 -3.03 17.95 -6.63
CA VAL A 5 -3.77 18.32 -5.43
C VAL A 5 -2.84 19.01 -4.43
N SER A 6 -3.30 20.11 -3.85
CA SER A 6 -2.50 20.83 -2.85
C SER A 6 -2.54 20.15 -1.48
N SER A 7 -1.45 20.30 -0.72
CA SER A 7 -1.39 19.86 0.67
C SER A 7 -2.53 20.45 1.52
N THR A 8 -2.92 21.69 1.25
CA THR A 8 -4.05 22.34 1.92
C THR A 8 -5.38 21.59 1.66
N ALA A 9 -5.63 21.17 0.43
CA ALA A 9 -6.84 20.41 0.09
C ALA A 9 -6.84 19.04 0.78
N LEU A 10 -5.68 18.37 0.82
CA LEU A 10 -5.49 17.09 1.51
C LEU A 10 -5.75 17.21 3.02
N GLN A 11 -5.23 18.27 3.65
CA GLN A 11 -5.43 18.52 5.09
C GLN A 11 -6.91 18.82 5.44
N ARG A 12 -7.63 19.48 4.56
CA ARG A 12 -9.06 19.80 4.78
C ARG A 12 -9.97 18.56 4.62
N GLY A 13 -9.49 17.51 3.95
CA GLY A 13 -10.24 16.27 3.78
C GLY A 13 -11.49 16.36 2.89
N ASN A 14 -11.73 17.50 2.23
CA ASN A 14 -12.89 17.69 1.35
C ASN A 14 -12.52 17.35 -0.09
N LEU A 15 -12.31 16.07 -0.34
CA LEU A 15 -11.87 15.54 -1.63
C LEU A 15 -12.88 14.51 -2.15
N PRO A 16 -12.99 14.35 -3.48
CA PRO A 16 -13.80 13.28 -4.06
C PRO A 16 -13.39 11.91 -3.55
N ASP A 17 -14.36 11.06 -3.23
CA ASP A 17 -14.10 9.68 -2.79
C ASP A 17 -13.83 8.77 -3.99
N THR A 18 -12.64 8.89 -4.55
CA THR A 18 -12.15 8.02 -5.62
C THR A 18 -10.92 7.24 -5.15
N HIS A 19 -10.63 6.13 -5.81
CA HIS A 19 -9.42 5.34 -5.53
C HIS A 19 -8.16 6.21 -5.58
N LEU A 20 -8.04 7.09 -6.57
CA LEU A 20 -6.88 7.93 -6.77
C LEU A 20 -6.68 8.92 -5.61
N TYR A 21 -7.75 9.60 -5.19
CA TYR A 21 -7.68 10.51 -4.04
C TYR A 21 -7.39 9.77 -2.74
N ARG A 22 -8.00 8.60 -2.51
CA ARG A 22 -7.69 7.77 -1.33
C ARG A 22 -6.21 7.36 -1.30
N SER A 23 -5.64 6.98 -2.43
CA SER A 23 -4.21 6.62 -2.52
C SER A 23 -3.31 7.79 -2.18
N VAL A 24 -3.63 9.00 -2.67
CA VAL A 24 -2.87 10.21 -2.33
C VAL A 24 -3.01 10.56 -0.86
N VAL A 25 -4.22 10.51 -0.29
CA VAL A 25 -4.46 10.77 1.14
C VAL A 25 -3.67 9.80 2.01
N ASN A 26 -3.66 8.51 1.69
CA ASN A 26 -2.94 7.50 2.45
C ASN A 26 -1.42 7.69 2.41
N ASN A 27 -0.90 8.34 1.37
CA ASN A 27 0.52 8.65 1.22
C ASN A 27 0.91 10.03 1.74
N PHE A 28 -0.05 10.88 2.12
CA PHE A 28 0.19 12.24 2.57
C PHE A 28 0.62 12.29 4.04
N ASN A 29 1.67 13.06 4.30
CA ASN A 29 2.10 13.41 5.65
C ASN A 29 2.35 14.91 5.75
N ALA A 30 1.58 15.61 6.58
CA ALA A 30 1.61 17.08 6.69
C ALA A 30 2.98 17.68 7.05
N LYS A 31 3.88 16.88 7.64
CA LYS A 31 5.23 17.34 8.05
C LYS A 31 6.32 16.98 7.05
N ARG A 32 6.05 16.11 6.09
CA ARG A 32 7.07 15.54 5.20
C ARG A 32 6.72 15.61 3.72
N SER A 33 5.43 15.73 3.40
CA SER A 33 4.98 15.88 2.02
C SER A 33 5.17 17.32 1.53
N GLY A 34 5.39 17.48 0.24
CA GLY A 34 5.46 18.80 -0.39
C GLY A 34 4.10 19.49 -0.48
N ASP A 35 4.11 20.70 -1.04
CA ASP A 35 2.91 21.55 -1.14
C ASP A 35 1.90 21.07 -2.18
N VAL A 36 2.36 20.32 -3.18
CA VAL A 36 1.53 19.80 -4.27
C VAL A 36 1.88 18.35 -4.54
N PHE A 37 0.86 17.49 -4.52
CA PHE A 37 0.94 16.12 -5.01
C PHE A 37 0.60 16.09 -6.49
N ILE A 38 1.45 15.46 -7.28
CA ILE A 38 1.25 15.25 -8.70
C ILE A 38 1.17 13.74 -8.97
N VAL A 39 0.12 13.31 -9.65
CA VAL A 39 -0.03 11.96 -10.15
C VAL A 39 0.05 12.01 -11.67
N PHE A 40 1.00 11.29 -12.24
CA PHE A 40 1.16 11.17 -13.68
C PHE A 40 0.13 10.22 -14.29
N GLU A 41 -0.05 10.31 -15.60
CA GLU A 41 -0.82 9.33 -16.35
C GLU A 41 -0.25 7.92 -16.16
N PRO A 42 -1.05 6.87 -16.35
CA PRO A 42 -0.53 5.51 -16.34
C PRO A 42 0.68 5.34 -17.24
N ASN A 43 1.67 4.59 -16.77
CA ASN A 43 2.92 4.31 -17.47
C ASN A 43 3.86 5.52 -17.67
N TRP A 44 3.64 6.61 -16.93
CA TRP A 44 4.52 7.77 -16.92
C TRP A 44 5.16 7.96 -15.54
N PHE A 45 6.46 8.28 -15.53
CA PHE A 45 7.21 8.67 -14.35
C PHE A 45 8.31 9.66 -14.72
N ILE A 46 8.84 10.37 -13.73
CA ILE A 46 10.00 11.23 -13.90
C ILE A 46 11.24 10.34 -13.93
N ASN A 47 12.03 10.48 -15.00
CA ASN A 47 13.26 9.71 -15.21
C ASN A 47 14.48 10.63 -15.19
N ASP A 48 14.60 11.44 -14.13
CA ASP A 48 15.77 12.28 -13.89
C ASP A 48 16.17 12.17 -12.41
N PHE A 49 17.15 11.33 -12.16
CA PHE A 49 17.71 11.08 -10.84
C PHE A 49 19.21 11.38 -10.90
N ASP A 50 19.59 12.66 -10.95
CA ASP A 50 20.99 13.11 -11.04
C ASP A 50 21.79 12.46 -12.17
N GLY A 51 21.19 12.36 -13.35
CA GLY A 51 21.79 11.75 -14.53
C GLY A 51 21.71 10.22 -14.60
N LEU A 52 21.09 9.57 -13.61
CA LEU A 52 20.83 8.14 -13.67
C LEU A 52 19.56 7.85 -14.46
N THR A 53 19.68 7.17 -15.57
CA THR A 53 18.53 6.70 -16.36
C THR A 53 17.98 5.41 -15.76
N VAL A 54 16.70 5.43 -15.37
CA VAL A 54 15.99 4.29 -14.79
C VAL A 54 15.03 3.71 -15.84
N ALA A 55 15.13 2.42 -16.11
CA ALA A 55 14.28 1.75 -17.09
C ALA A 55 12.86 1.51 -16.59
N SER A 56 12.68 1.36 -15.27
CA SER A 56 11.40 1.17 -14.63
C SER A 56 11.44 1.63 -13.18
N THR A 57 10.29 1.99 -12.65
CA THR A 57 10.11 2.36 -11.23
C THR A 57 8.75 1.88 -10.74
N HIS A 58 8.51 2.00 -9.44
CA HIS A 58 7.25 1.70 -8.76
C HIS A 58 6.83 2.90 -7.92
N GLY A 59 5.64 2.82 -7.29
CA GLY A 59 5.15 3.86 -6.38
C GLY A 59 4.04 4.72 -6.97
N SER A 60 3.47 4.33 -8.11
CA SER A 60 2.27 4.97 -8.63
C SER A 60 1.00 4.41 -7.95
N PRO A 61 -0.12 5.17 -7.94
CA PRO A 61 -1.39 4.68 -7.41
C PRO A 61 -2.15 3.79 -8.40
N TRP A 62 -1.57 3.50 -9.55
CA TRP A 62 -2.21 2.71 -10.60
C TRP A 62 -2.22 1.22 -10.28
N GLN A 63 -3.20 0.52 -10.82
CA GLN A 63 -3.46 -0.88 -10.49
C GLN A 63 -2.26 -1.80 -10.75
N TYR A 64 -1.46 -1.54 -11.77
CA TYR A 64 -0.28 -2.33 -12.08
C TYR A 64 0.82 -2.22 -11.00
N ASP A 65 0.82 -1.15 -10.20
CA ASP A 65 1.74 -0.95 -9.07
C ASP A 65 1.11 -1.33 -7.73
N SER A 66 -0.20 -1.17 -7.60
CA SER A 66 -0.90 -1.34 -6.33
C SER A 66 -1.54 -2.73 -6.15
N HIS A 67 -1.79 -3.46 -7.26
CA HIS A 67 -2.37 -4.80 -7.21
C HIS A 67 -1.25 -5.85 -7.23
N ILE A 68 -0.74 -6.16 -6.06
CA ILE A 68 0.37 -7.10 -5.87
C ILE A 68 -0.10 -8.31 -5.05
N PRO A 69 0.49 -9.51 -5.26
CA PRO A 69 0.20 -10.65 -4.42
C PRO A 69 0.84 -10.49 -3.03
N ILE A 70 0.15 -11.01 -2.00
CA ILE A 70 0.74 -11.25 -0.69
C ILE A 70 0.93 -12.75 -0.55
N VAL A 71 2.15 -13.19 -0.25
CA VAL A 71 2.49 -14.61 -0.10
C VAL A 71 3.03 -14.86 1.31
N PHE A 72 2.37 -15.73 2.03
CA PHE A 72 2.88 -16.29 3.28
C PHE A 72 3.44 -17.67 3.00
N ALA A 73 4.68 -17.91 3.40
CA ALA A 73 5.33 -19.20 3.26
C ALA A 73 6.11 -19.54 4.53
N GLY A 74 6.04 -20.78 4.96
CA GLY A 74 6.76 -21.21 6.15
C GLY A 74 6.32 -22.58 6.63
N PHE A 75 7.00 -23.04 7.66
CA PHE A 75 6.71 -24.33 8.28
C PHE A 75 5.29 -24.33 8.88
N GLY A 76 4.53 -25.36 8.54
CA GLY A 76 3.18 -25.56 9.06
C GLY A 76 2.08 -24.85 8.27
N LEU A 77 2.39 -24.10 7.20
CA LEU A 77 1.36 -23.55 6.34
C LEU A 77 1.03 -24.52 5.19
N LYS A 78 -0.24 -24.82 5.03
CA LYS A 78 -0.76 -25.58 3.88
C LYS A 78 -0.92 -24.64 2.69
N ALA A 79 -0.67 -25.17 1.49
CA ALA A 79 -0.90 -24.41 0.26
C ALA A 79 -2.39 -24.07 0.12
N ASN A 80 -2.67 -22.78 -0.06
CA ASN A 80 -3.99 -22.25 -0.32
C ASN A 80 -3.90 -21.03 -1.21
N SER A 81 -4.97 -20.66 -1.87
CA SER A 81 -5.06 -19.45 -2.71
C SER A 81 -6.38 -18.75 -2.45
N ILE A 82 -6.31 -17.49 -2.04
CA ILE A 82 -7.45 -16.67 -1.68
C ILE A 82 -7.53 -15.50 -2.65
N ALA A 83 -8.70 -15.31 -3.27
CA ALA A 83 -8.89 -14.29 -4.31
C ALA A 83 -9.48 -12.96 -3.78
N ARG A 84 -9.86 -12.87 -2.50
CA ARG A 84 -10.37 -11.61 -1.95
C ARG A 84 -9.30 -10.54 -1.87
N PRO A 85 -9.65 -9.26 -2.05
CA PRO A 85 -8.71 -8.16 -1.83
C PRO A 85 -8.28 -8.07 -0.37
N VAL A 86 -6.98 -7.88 -0.17
CA VAL A 86 -6.33 -7.62 1.13
C VAL A 86 -5.32 -6.49 0.97
N TYR A 87 -4.79 -5.97 2.07
CA TYR A 87 -3.88 -4.83 2.03
C TYR A 87 -2.51 -5.19 2.61
N GLY A 88 -1.46 -4.57 2.10
CA GLY A 88 -0.10 -4.76 2.63
C GLY A 88 0.03 -4.44 4.12
N ILE A 89 -0.82 -3.56 4.65
CA ILE A 89 -0.87 -3.23 6.08
C ILE A 89 -1.34 -4.41 6.96
N ASP A 90 -2.02 -5.41 6.39
CA ASP A 90 -2.53 -6.58 7.09
C ASP A 90 -1.42 -7.59 7.45
N ILE A 91 -0.28 -7.49 6.77
CA ILE A 91 0.86 -8.42 6.97
C ILE A 91 1.34 -8.38 8.42
N ALA A 92 1.57 -7.19 8.96
CA ALA A 92 2.14 -7.04 10.30
C ALA A 92 1.20 -7.57 11.40
N ALA A 93 -0.09 -7.30 11.28
CA ALA A 93 -1.11 -7.82 12.21
C ALA A 93 -1.20 -9.35 12.15
N THR A 94 -1.20 -9.92 10.94
CA THR A 94 -1.25 -11.37 10.72
C THR A 94 -0.02 -12.07 11.29
N LEU A 95 1.18 -11.53 11.02
CA LEU A 95 2.42 -12.11 11.56
C LEU A 95 2.47 -12.03 13.09
N ALA A 96 2.00 -10.93 13.67
CA ALA A 96 1.96 -10.80 15.13
C ALA A 96 1.06 -11.87 15.76
N GLU A 97 -0.11 -12.11 15.19
CA GLU A 97 -1.03 -13.16 15.63
C GLU A 97 -0.43 -14.55 15.45
N MET A 98 0.21 -14.82 14.32
CA MET A 98 0.93 -16.09 14.07
C MET A 98 2.01 -16.38 15.11
N LEU A 99 2.70 -15.34 15.58
CA LEU A 99 3.79 -15.44 16.54
C LEU A 99 3.33 -15.36 18.00
N GLY A 100 2.04 -15.09 18.24
CA GLY A 100 1.50 -14.89 19.59
C GLY A 100 2.07 -13.66 20.30
N ILE A 101 2.41 -12.62 19.54
CA ILE A 101 2.95 -11.36 20.06
C ILE A 101 2.01 -10.20 19.78
N LYS A 102 2.20 -9.10 20.52
CA LYS A 102 1.42 -7.89 20.30
C LYS A 102 1.78 -7.27 18.93
N ALA A 103 0.76 -6.88 18.16
CA ALA A 103 0.95 -6.15 16.92
C ALA A 103 1.70 -4.83 17.17
N PRO A 104 2.48 -4.33 16.18
CA PRO A 104 3.15 -3.05 16.28
C PRO A 104 2.14 -1.92 16.59
N SER A 105 2.51 -0.99 17.46
CA SER A 105 1.60 0.08 17.94
C SER A 105 1.05 0.99 16.83
N GLY A 106 1.75 1.08 15.70
CA GLY A 106 1.30 1.82 14.52
C GLY A 106 0.54 0.98 13.50
N SER A 107 0.34 -0.32 13.75
CA SER A 107 -0.39 -1.20 12.84
C SER A 107 -1.88 -0.89 12.88
N VAL A 108 -2.48 -0.69 11.71
CA VAL A 108 -3.91 -0.49 11.52
C VAL A 108 -4.53 -1.57 10.62
N GLY A 109 -3.74 -2.58 10.25
CA GLY A 109 -4.21 -3.72 9.47
C GLY A 109 -5.03 -4.70 10.27
N THR A 110 -5.73 -5.56 9.56
CA THR A 110 -6.52 -6.67 10.11
C THR A 110 -5.78 -8.00 9.95
N VAL A 111 -6.04 -8.93 10.85
CA VAL A 111 -5.50 -10.29 10.73
C VAL A 111 -6.17 -10.99 9.55
N LEU A 112 -5.37 -11.64 8.72
CA LEU A 112 -5.83 -12.50 7.64
C LEU A 112 -6.10 -13.91 8.19
N GLU A 113 -7.34 -14.14 8.63
CA GLU A 113 -7.74 -15.38 9.31
C GLU A 113 -7.45 -16.63 8.47
N GLU A 114 -7.60 -16.53 7.15
CA GLU A 114 -7.28 -17.62 6.22
C GLU A 114 -5.82 -18.06 6.24
N VAL A 115 -4.91 -17.21 6.69
CA VAL A 115 -3.50 -17.59 6.90
C VAL A 115 -3.36 -18.40 8.18
N LEU A 116 -4.11 -18.04 9.22
CA LEU A 116 -4.14 -18.78 10.48
C LEU A 116 -4.77 -20.16 10.28
N ASP A 117 -5.89 -20.23 9.57
CA ASP A 117 -6.60 -21.47 9.26
C ASP A 117 -5.79 -22.43 8.38
N ALA A 118 -4.86 -21.89 7.58
CA ALA A 118 -3.95 -22.69 6.77
C ALA A 118 -2.85 -23.39 7.59
N ARG A 119 -2.72 -23.09 8.90
CA ARG A 119 -1.72 -23.79 9.76
C ARG A 119 -2.10 -25.25 9.95
N ALA A 120 -1.11 -26.12 9.85
CA ALA A 120 -1.28 -27.52 10.24
C ALA A 120 -1.47 -27.60 11.77
N PRO A 121 -2.32 -28.51 12.28
CA PRO A 121 -2.49 -28.73 13.70
C PRO A 121 -1.19 -29.21 14.38
#